data_4ebd44df0f59d1434fbd48d425e374b3
#
_entry.id   4ebd44df0f59d1434fbd48d425e374b3
#
_cell.length_a   1.000
_cell.length_b   1.000
_cell.length_c   1.000
_cell.angle_alpha   90.00
_cell.angle_beta   90.00
_cell.angle_gamma   90.00
#
_symmetry.space_group_name_H-M   'P 1'
#
loop_
_entity.id
_entity.type
_entity.pdbx_description
1 polymer ?
#
loop_
_entity_poly.entity_id
_entity_poly.type
_entity_poly.pdbx_seq_one_letter_code
_entity_poly.pdbx_strand_id
1 'polypeptide(L)'
;MLNFSNDVLNDEGRLRTVLDVGCGVASFGAYLLASDIMTMSLAPNDVHQNQIQFALERGIPAYLGVLGTKRLPYPSRSFEFAHCSRCRIDWLQRDGLLLLELDRVLRPGGYFAYSSPEAYAQDEENLKIWKEMSALVERMCWRIAVKRNQTVVWQKPLSNDCYLEREPGTQPPLCRSDADPDAVAGVSMEACITPYSS
;
A
#
# COMPACT_ATOMS: atom_id res chain seq x y z
N MET A 1 -10.26 -15.95 2.93
CA MET A 1 -11.42 -15.08 2.78
C MET A 1 -11.36 -14.07 3.92
N LEU A 2 -11.18 -12.78 3.63
CA LEU A 2 -11.32 -11.75 4.66
C LEU A 2 -12.80 -11.77 5.07
N ASN A 3 -13.09 -12.32 6.22
CA ASN A 3 -14.48 -12.39 6.67
C ASN A 3 -14.83 -11.09 7.38
N PHE A 4 -15.27 -10.11 6.60
CA PHE A 4 -15.82 -8.83 7.11
C PHE A 4 -17.27 -8.96 7.56
N SER A 5 -17.81 -10.16 7.70
CA SER A 5 -19.22 -10.39 7.97
C SER A 5 -19.60 -10.33 9.45
N ASN A 6 -18.64 -10.25 10.34
CA ASN A 6 -18.89 -10.01 11.77
C ASN A 6 -18.49 -8.58 12.11
N ASP A 7 -19.32 -7.88 12.84
CA ASP A 7 -19.14 -6.49 13.28
C ASP A 7 -17.91 -6.24 14.17
N VAL A 8 -17.06 -7.25 14.35
CA VAL A 8 -15.85 -7.21 15.18
C VAL A 8 -14.65 -7.54 14.30
N LEU A 9 -13.99 -6.50 13.77
CA LEU A 9 -12.84 -6.62 12.86
C LEU A 9 -11.59 -7.24 13.52
N ASN A 10 -11.50 -7.24 14.84
CA ASN A 10 -10.33 -7.68 15.61
C ASN A 10 -10.53 -8.98 16.39
N ASP A 11 -11.68 -9.64 16.29
CA ASP A 11 -12.06 -10.80 17.12
C ASP A 11 -11.11 -12.02 17.00
N GLU A 12 -10.29 -12.06 15.94
CA GLU A 12 -9.28 -13.11 15.74
C GLU A 12 -7.84 -12.57 15.70
N GLY A 13 -7.61 -11.30 15.99
CA GLY A 13 -6.28 -10.67 15.99
C GLY A 13 -5.54 -10.67 14.65
N ARG A 14 -6.26 -10.81 13.52
CA ARG A 14 -5.67 -10.93 12.18
C ARG A 14 -5.28 -9.60 11.56
N LEU A 15 -5.92 -8.51 11.95
CA LEU A 15 -5.65 -7.17 11.45
C LEU A 15 -5.35 -6.24 12.61
N ARG A 16 -4.12 -5.77 12.73
CA ARG A 16 -3.66 -4.90 13.83
C ARG A 16 -3.09 -3.59 13.35
N THR A 17 -2.42 -3.62 12.19
CA THR A 17 -1.71 -2.46 11.64
C THR A 17 -2.12 -2.18 10.21
N VAL A 18 -2.55 -0.95 9.97
CA VAL A 18 -3.05 -0.48 8.67
C VAL A 18 -2.32 0.80 8.25
N LEU A 19 -1.99 0.91 6.98
CA LEU A 19 -1.52 2.14 6.34
C LEU A 19 -2.62 2.70 5.43
N ASP A 20 -3.12 3.88 5.75
CA ASP A 20 -4.11 4.59 4.92
C ASP A 20 -3.41 5.66 4.07
N VAL A 21 -3.27 5.38 2.78
CA VAL A 21 -2.52 6.21 1.83
C VAL A 21 -3.47 7.16 1.10
N GLY A 22 -3.21 8.46 1.20
CA GLY A 22 -4.13 9.48 0.71
C GLY A 22 -5.34 9.64 1.62
N CYS A 23 -5.08 9.68 2.92
CA CYS A 23 -6.06 9.53 4.00
C CYS A 23 -7.09 10.67 4.12
N GLY A 24 -6.90 11.80 3.45
CA GLY A 24 -7.69 13.01 3.69
C GLY A 24 -7.59 13.43 5.17
N VAL A 25 -8.73 13.61 5.82
CA VAL A 25 -8.81 13.93 7.26
C VAL A 25 -8.78 12.68 8.15
N ALA A 26 -8.30 11.56 7.64
CA ALA A 26 -8.13 10.26 8.31
C ALA A 26 -9.44 9.66 8.88
N SER A 27 -10.54 9.79 8.15
CA SER A 27 -11.83 9.21 8.58
C SER A 27 -11.80 7.68 8.64
N PHE A 28 -11.06 7.03 7.74
CA PHE A 28 -10.87 5.58 7.77
C PHE A 28 -10.07 5.14 9.00
N GLY A 29 -8.98 5.84 9.32
CA GLY A 29 -8.20 5.61 10.53
C GLY A 29 -9.02 5.79 11.79
N ALA A 30 -9.87 6.82 11.85
CA ALA A 30 -10.79 7.05 12.97
C ALA A 30 -11.76 5.89 13.16
N TYR A 31 -12.32 5.36 12.08
CA TYR A 31 -13.23 4.21 12.11
C TYR A 31 -12.54 2.95 12.64
N LEU A 32 -11.34 2.67 12.17
CA LEU A 32 -10.57 1.48 12.56
C LEU A 32 -10.06 1.57 14.00
N LEU A 33 -9.71 2.77 14.46
CA LEU A 33 -9.26 2.99 15.84
C LEU A 33 -10.31 2.58 16.87
N ALA A 34 -11.60 2.76 16.56
CA ALA A 34 -12.70 2.30 17.41
C ALA A 34 -12.77 0.76 17.53
N SER A 35 -12.06 0.03 16.68
CA SER A 35 -11.93 -1.43 16.68
C SER A 35 -10.53 -1.89 17.14
N ASP A 36 -9.79 -1.06 17.86
CA ASP A 36 -8.41 -1.31 18.32
C ASP A 36 -7.42 -1.65 17.21
N ILE A 37 -7.70 -1.21 15.98
CA ILE A 37 -6.80 -1.36 14.83
C ILE A 37 -5.98 -0.07 14.67
N MET A 38 -4.67 -0.18 14.85
CA MET A 38 -3.76 0.94 14.67
C MET A 38 -3.64 1.29 13.18
N THR A 39 -4.06 2.49 12.83
CA THR A 39 -3.95 2.99 11.46
C THR A 39 -3.01 4.18 11.41
N MET A 40 -1.97 4.09 10.59
CA MET A 40 -1.14 5.23 10.23
C MET A 40 -1.71 5.88 8.97
N SER A 41 -2.14 7.12 9.13
CA SER A 41 -2.77 7.88 8.05
C SER A 41 -1.74 8.78 7.37
N LEU A 42 -1.60 8.64 6.05
CA LEU A 42 -0.61 9.34 5.25
C LEU A 42 -1.29 10.22 4.21
N ALA A 43 -0.95 11.50 4.18
CA ALA A 43 -1.31 12.39 3.08
C ALA A 43 -0.08 13.11 2.52
N PRO A 44 -0.08 13.43 1.21
CA PRO A 44 0.95 14.29 0.63
C PRO A 44 0.78 15.73 1.12
N ASN A 45 1.86 16.48 1.08
CA ASN A 45 1.80 17.92 1.25
C ASN A 45 1.37 18.56 -0.07
N ASP A 46 0.08 18.73 -0.27
CA ASP A 46 -0.53 19.27 -1.48
C ASP A 46 -1.42 20.48 -1.17
N VAL A 47 -2.28 20.85 -2.13
CA VAL A 47 -3.22 21.99 -2.01
C VAL A 47 -4.26 21.83 -0.90
N HIS A 48 -4.46 20.59 -0.40
CA HIS A 48 -5.40 20.31 0.69
C HIS A 48 -4.71 20.48 2.04
N GLN A 49 -4.34 21.71 2.32
CA GLN A 49 -3.67 22.06 3.59
C GLN A 49 -4.51 21.64 4.79
N ASN A 50 -3.84 21.35 5.90
CA ASN A 50 -4.44 21.05 7.20
C ASN A 50 -5.16 19.69 7.36
N GLN A 51 -5.23 18.83 6.35
CA GLN A 51 -5.86 17.50 6.50
C GLN A 51 -5.21 16.71 7.65
N ILE A 52 -3.90 16.69 7.69
CA ILE A 52 -3.15 15.99 8.75
C ILE A 52 -3.32 16.66 10.11
N GLN A 53 -3.36 18.01 10.14
CA GLN A 53 -3.64 18.73 11.38
C GLN A 53 -5.01 18.34 11.94
N PHE A 54 -6.05 18.30 11.12
CA PHE A 54 -7.39 17.88 11.56
C PHE A 54 -7.41 16.43 12.06
N ALA A 55 -6.65 15.53 11.44
CA ALA A 55 -6.51 14.16 11.92
C ALA A 55 -5.88 14.12 13.30
N LEU A 56 -4.77 14.84 13.50
CA LEU A 56 -4.04 14.89 14.77
C LEU A 56 -4.85 15.54 15.89
N GLU A 57 -5.60 16.61 15.60
CA GLU A 57 -6.51 17.26 16.56
C GLU A 57 -7.63 16.31 17.03
N ARG A 58 -7.99 15.32 16.21
CA ARG A 58 -8.94 14.26 16.57
C ARG A 58 -8.29 13.06 17.25
N GLY A 59 -6.98 13.13 17.55
CA GLY A 59 -6.24 12.04 18.18
C GLY A 59 -5.95 10.86 17.24
N ILE A 60 -5.99 11.05 15.91
CA ILE A 60 -5.75 9.99 14.93
C ILE A 60 -4.30 10.06 14.47
N PRO A 61 -3.54 8.94 14.53
CA PRO A 61 -2.18 8.91 14.04
C PRO A 61 -2.10 9.25 12.56
N ALA A 62 -1.40 10.34 12.22
CA ALA A 62 -1.29 10.81 10.86
C ALA A 62 0.01 11.58 10.64
N TYR A 63 0.50 11.60 9.38
CA TYR A 63 1.65 12.42 9.04
C TYR A 63 1.64 12.85 7.58
N LEU A 64 2.40 13.95 7.29
CA LEU A 64 2.68 14.40 5.94
C LEU A 64 3.84 13.60 5.36
N GLY A 65 3.63 12.94 4.24
CA GLY A 65 4.65 12.17 3.55
C GLY A 65 5.06 12.77 2.21
N VAL A 66 6.32 12.55 1.84
CA VAL A 66 6.83 12.83 0.50
C VAL A 66 6.61 11.56 -0.34
N LEU A 67 5.52 11.53 -1.10
CA LEU A 67 5.19 10.38 -1.93
C LEU A 67 6.09 10.33 -3.17
N GLY A 68 6.75 9.18 -3.36
CA GLY A 68 7.49 8.86 -4.57
C GLY A 68 8.96 9.32 -4.65
N THR A 69 9.60 9.74 -3.56
CA THR A 69 11.03 10.08 -3.55
C THR A 69 11.80 9.51 -2.38
N LYS A 70 11.27 9.57 -1.18
CA LYS A 70 11.90 9.05 0.03
C LYS A 70 11.10 7.90 0.60
N ARG A 71 11.78 6.92 1.18
CA ARG A 71 11.13 5.82 1.88
C ARG A 71 10.15 6.35 2.94
N LEU A 72 9.05 5.66 3.09
CA LEU A 72 8.12 5.89 4.18
C LEU A 72 8.83 5.60 5.51
N PRO A 73 8.53 6.35 6.59
CA PRO A 73 9.27 6.26 7.86
C PRO A 73 8.90 5.01 8.67
N TYR A 74 8.72 3.89 7.99
CA TYR A 74 8.39 2.61 8.59
C TYR A 74 9.38 1.53 8.15
N PRO A 75 9.83 0.67 9.06
CA PRO A 75 10.58 -0.52 8.70
C PRO A 75 9.83 -1.39 7.69
N SER A 76 10.53 -2.27 7.02
CA SER A 76 9.90 -3.26 6.15
C SER A 76 8.89 -4.10 6.95
N ARG A 77 7.83 -4.57 6.30
CA ARG A 77 6.85 -5.49 6.92
C ARG A 77 6.14 -4.93 8.17
N SER A 78 5.93 -3.61 8.23
CA SER A 78 5.24 -2.95 9.36
C SER A 78 3.73 -3.12 9.33
N PHE A 79 3.14 -3.34 8.15
CA PHE A 79 1.68 -3.32 7.98
C PHE A 79 1.13 -4.63 7.43
N GLU A 80 -0.03 -5.01 7.93
CA GLU A 80 -0.81 -6.16 7.46
C GLU A 80 -1.75 -5.77 6.32
N PHE A 81 -2.14 -4.51 6.28
CA PHE A 81 -3.09 -3.98 5.31
C PHE A 81 -2.73 -2.56 4.91
N ALA A 82 -2.89 -2.25 3.65
CA ALA A 82 -2.82 -0.90 3.12
C ALA A 82 -4.13 -0.55 2.40
N HIS A 83 -4.52 0.70 2.45
CA HIS A 83 -5.76 1.20 1.89
C HIS A 83 -5.49 2.47 1.08
N CYS A 84 -6.18 2.60 -0.04
CA CYS A 84 -6.28 3.83 -0.82
C CYS A 84 -7.70 3.92 -1.40
N SER A 85 -8.42 4.93 -1.00
CA SER A 85 -9.74 5.22 -1.58
C SER A 85 -9.76 6.62 -2.15
N ARG A 86 -9.90 6.74 -3.47
CA ARG A 86 -9.88 8.00 -4.21
C ARG A 86 -8.69 8.90 -3.85
N CYS A 87 -7.56 8.27 -3.62
CA CYS A 87 -6.36 8.91 -3.08
C CYS A 87 -5.64 9.82 -4.11
N ARG A 88 -6.04 9.78 -5.39
CA ARG A 88 -5.49 10.60 -6.49
C ARG A 88 -3.97 10.55 -6.57
N ILE A 89 -3.41 9.36 -6.41
CA ILE A 89 -1.98 9.10 -6.46
C ILE A 89 -1.67 8.42 -7.78
N ASP A 90 -0.66 8.90 -8.48
CA ASP A 90 -0.10 8.22 -9.65
C ASP A 90 0.80 7.07 -9.18
N TRP A 91 0.23 5.87 -9.14
CA TRP A 91 0.89 4.64 -8.72
C TRP A 91 1.91 4.11 -9.73
N LEU A 92 1.84 4.59 -10.97
CA LEU A 92 2.75 4.17 -12.05
C LEU A 92 3.95 5.10 -12.21
N GLN A 93 3.93 6.24 -11.56
CA GLN A 93 5.00 7.22 -11.64
C GLN A 93 6.35 6.59 -11.24
N ARG A 94 7.41 6.90 -12.00
CA ARG A 94 8.77 6.43 -11.74
C ARG A 94 8.84 4.89 -11.61
N ASP A 95 8.30 4.20 -12.60
CA ASP A 95 8.28 2.73 -12.65
C ASP A 95 7.56 2.06 -11.47
N GLY A 96 6.54 2.71 -10.94
CA GLY A 96 5.75 2.20 -9.82
C GLY A 96 6.42 2.33 -8.45
N LEU A 97 7.31 3.29 -8.29
CA LEU A 97 8.17 3.46 -7.12
C LEU A 97 7.40 3.46 -5.80
N LEU A 98 6.25 4.15 -5.73
CA LEU A 98 5.44 4.18 -4.52
C LEU A 98 4.74 2.83 -4.26
N LEU A 99 4.33 2.12 -5.30
CA LEU A 99 3.73 0.79 -5.16
C LEU A 99 4.76 -0.22 -4.66
N LEU A 100 6.02 -0.11 -5.10
CA LEU A 100 7.14 -0.91 -4.62
C LEU A 100 7.52 -0.58 -3.17
N GLU A 101 7.43 0.68 -2.79
CA GLU A 101 7.59 1.08 -1.39
C GLU A 101 6.45 0.52 -0.51
N LEU A 102 5.23 0.49 -1.04
CA LEU A 102 4.11 -0.17 -0.38
C LEU A 102 4.36 -1.66 -0.21
N ASP A 103 4.94 -2.31 -1.24
CA ASP A 103 5.39 -3.70 -1.13
C ASP A 103 6.38 -3.90 0.02
N ARG A 104 7.38 -3.02 0.15
CA ARG A 104 8.37 -3.10 1.23
C ARG A 104 7.74 -3.05 2.61
N VAL A 105 6.79 -2.12 2.84
CA VAL A 105 6.18 -1.94 4.17
C VAL A 105 5.06 -2.91 4.47
N LEU A 106 4.50 -3.62 3.49
CA LEU A 106 3.53 -4.69 3.71
C LEU A 106 4.21 -5.99 4.13
N ARG A 107 3.59 -6.69 5.09
CA ARG A 107 4.00 -8.04 5.49
C ARG A 107 3.80 -9.05 4.38
N PRO A 108 4.53 -10.19 4.38
CA PRO A 108 4.19 -11.33 3.55
C PRO A 108 2.72 -11.72 3.73
N GLY A 109 2.00 -11.93 2.63
CA GLY A 109 0.56 -12.21 2.68
C GLY A 109 -0.31 -11.01 3.02
N GLY A 110 0.25 -9.83 3.21
CA GLY A 110 -0.48 -8.58 3.46
C GLY A 110 -1.33 -8.17 2.26
N TYR A 111 -2.28 -7.27 2.50
CA TYR A 111 -3.28 -6.88 1.52
C TYR A 111 -3.21 -5.40 1.19
N PHE A 112 -3.53 -5.07 -0.05
CA PHE A 112 -3.74 -3.70 -0.50
C PHE A 112 -5.15 -3.55 -1.08
N ALA A 113 -6.00 -2.78 -0.42
CA ALA A 113 -7.32 -2.41 -0.91
C ALA A 113 -7.26 -1.09 -1.66
N TYR A 114 -7.65 -1.14 -2.92
CA TYR A 114 -7.64 -0.02 -3.84
C TYR A 114 -9.04 0.26 -4.36
N SER A 115 -9.54 1.46 -4.12
CA SER A 115 -10.88 1.91 -4.53
C SER A 115 -10.78 3.28 -5.20
N SER A 116 -10.42 3.29 -6.46
CA SER A 116 -10.27 4.47 -7.30
C SER A 116 -10.84 4.24 -8.69
N PRO A 117 -11.17 5.29 -9.45
CA PRO A 117 -11.81 5.17 -10.77
C PRO A 117 -11.14 4.17 -11.70
N GLU A 118 -9.84 4.07 -11.69
CA GLU A 118 -9.06 3.15 -12.52
C GLU A 118 -9.48 1.69 -12.32
N ALA A 119 -9.94 1.33 -11.14
CA ALA A 119 -10.38 -0.04 -10.84
C ALA A 119 -11.80 -0.37 -11.37
N TYR A 120 -12.61 0.63 -11.69
CA TYR A 120 -14.03 0.42 -12.04
C TYR A 120 -14.57 1.26 -13.18
N ALA A 121 -13.99 2.41 -13.51
CA ALA A 121 -14.45 3.24 -14.62
C ALA A 121 -14.19 2.55 -15.98
N GLN A 122 -14.98 2.92 -16.98
CA GLN A 122 -14.94 2.28 -18.30
C GLN A 122 -14.43 3.22 -19.39
N ASP A 123 -13.99 4.41 -19.04
CA ASP A 123 -13.36 5.31 -20.00
C ASP A 123 -11.94 4.86 -20.35
N GLU A 124 -11.48 5.27 -21.51
CA GLU A 124 -10.22 4.81 -22.10
C GLU A 124 -9.00 5.10 -21.23
N GLU A 125 -8.96 6.25 -20.58
CA GLU A 125 -7.84 6.68 -19.73
C GLU A 125 -7.71 5.78 -18.50
N ASN A 126 -8.80 5.59 -17.76
CA ASN A 126 -8.82 4.74 -16.58
C ASN A 126 -8.56 3.27 -16.92
N LEU A 127 -9.09 2.76 -18.04
CA LEU A 127 -8.81 1.40 -18.51
C LEU A 127 -7.32 1.20 -18.85
N LYS A 128 -6.68 2.19 -19.43
CA LYS A 128 -5.24 2.15 -19.71
C LYS A 128 -4.43 2.08 -18.43
N ILE A 129 -4.69 2.98 -17.47
CA ILE A 129 -4.00 2.99 -16.17
C ILE A 129 -4.23 1.67 -15.44
N TRP A 130 -5.46 1.16 -15.43
CA TRP A 130 -5.78 -0.13 -14.82
C TRP A 130 -4.98 -1.28 -15.42
N LYS A 131 -4.87 -1.32 -16.74
CA LYS A 131 -4.08 -2.35 -17.44
C LYS A 131 -2.61 -2.31 -17.06
N GLU A 132 -2.01 -1.13 -17.04
CA GLU A 132 -0.61 -0.93 -16.69
C GLU A 132 -0.34 -1.27 -15.22
N MET A 133 -1.22 -0.83 -14.32
CA MET A 133 -1.12 -1.12 -12.88
C MET A 133 -1.30 -2.63 -12.60
N SER A 134 -2.28 -3.27 -13.25
CA SER A 134 -2.50 -4.71 -13.12
C SER A 134 -1.28 -5.51 -13.60
N ALA A 135 -0.68 -5.11 -14.73
CA ALA A 135 0.54 -5.75 -15.23
C ALA A 135 1.75 -5.56 -14.30
N LEU A 136 1.84 -4.41 -13.62
CA LEU A 136 2.91 -4.17 -12.65
C LEU A 136 2.74 -5.05 -11.41
N VAL A 137 1.55 -5.08 -10.80
CA VAL A 137 1.29 -5.90 -9.60
C VAL A 137 1.42 -7.40 -9.89
N GLU A 138 1.10 -7.86 -11.10
CA GLU A 138 1.33 -9.23 -11.54
C GLU A 138 2.84 -9.57 -11.56
N ARG A 139 3.67 -8.67 -12.12
CA ARG A 139 5.12 -8.83 -12.09
C ARG A 139 5.72 -8.72 -10.68
N MET A 140 5.02 -8.07 -9.76
CA MET A 140 5.33 -8.06 -8.33
C MET A 140 4.84 -9.32 -7.61
N CYS A 141 4.30 -10.29 -8.34
CA CYS A 141 3.73 -11.53 -7.79
C CYS A 141 2.52 -11.32 -6.86
N TRP A 142 1.88 -10.18 -6.92
CA TRP A 142 0.64 -9.97 -6.19
C TRP A 142 -0.53 -10.60 -6.94
N ARG A 143 -1.49 -11.13 -6.21
CA ARG A 143 -2.70 -11.72 -6.77
C ARG A 143 -3.95 -10.96 -6.34
N ILE A 144 -4.98 -10.96 -7.16
CA ILE A 144 -6.29 -10.44 -6.77
C ILE A 144 -6.90 -11.43 -5.75
N ALA A 145 -7.08 -10.96 -4.52
CA ALA A 145 -7.79 -11.70 -3.49
C ALA A 145 -9.31 -11.52 -3.61
N VAL A 146 -9.74 -10.28 -3.88
CA VAL A 146 -11.16 -9.92 -4.07
C VAL A 146 -11.24 -8.75 -5.04
N LYS A 147 -12.23 -8.80 -5.94
CA LYS A 147 -12.70 -7.64 -6.69
C LYS A 147 -14.21 -7.54 -6.53
N ARG A 148 -14.68 -6.45 -5.95
CA ARG A 148 -16.10 -6.25 -5.69
C ARG A 148 -16.48 -4.78 -5.86
N ASN A 149 -17.49 -4.53 -6.69
CA ASN A 149 -17.94 -3.17 -7.00
C ASN A 149 -16.77 -2.27 -7.45
N GLN A 150 -16.47 -1.25 -6.67
CA GLN A 150 -15.45 -0.23 -6.93
C GLN A 150 -14.09 -0.54 -6.27
N THR A 151 -13.95 -1.70 -5.64
CA THR A 151 -12.77 -2.04 -4.87
C THR A 151 -12.12 -3.32 -5.38
N VAL A 152 -10.82 -3.27 -5.55
CA VAL A 152 -9.97 -4.44 -5.72
C VAL A 152 -9.08 -4.59 -4.47
N VAL A 153 -8.87 -5.82 -4.06
CA VAL A 153 -7.93 -6.16 -2.99
C VAL A 153 -6.90 -7.10 -3.56
N TRP A 154 -5.66 -6.67 -3.58
CA TRP A 154 -4.52 -7.53 -3.91
C TRP A 154 -3.90 -8.10 -2.65
N GLN A 155 -3.32 -9.27 -2.79
CA GLN A 155 -2.53 -9.91 -1.75
C GLN A 155 -1.09 -10.08 -2.21
N LYS A 156 -0.15 -9.60 -1.39
CA LYS A 156 1.27 -9.82 -1.53
C LYS A 156 1.61 -11.31 -1.33
N PRO A 157 2.62 -11.89 -2.03
CA PRO A 157 3.00 -13.29 -1.83
C PRO A 157 3.48 -13.55 -0.39
N LEU A 158 3.40 -14.81 0.02
CA LEU A 158 3.81 -15.27 1.36
C LEU A 158 5.31 -15.56 1.44
N SER A 159 5.96 -15.86 0.31
CA SER A 159 7.37 -16.22 0.20
C SER A 159 8.05 -15.55 -0.99
N ASN A 160 9.35 -15.73 -1.10
CA ASN A 160 10.14 -15.26 -2.25
C ASN A 160 10.01 -16.15 -3.50
N ASP A 161 9.34 -17.30 -3.42
CA ASP A 161 9.36 -18.33 -4.49
C ASP A 161 8.99 -17.74 -5.84
N CYS A 162 7.86 -17.05 -5.93
CA CYS A 162 7.43 -16.41 -7.17
C CYS A 162 8.46 -15.41 -7.71
N TYR A 163 9.14 -14.65 -6.84
CA TYR A 163 10.16 -13.71 -7.29
C TYR A 163 11.37 -14.40 -7.92
N LEU A 164 11.75 -15.56 -7.38
CA LEU A 164 12.88 -16.34 -7.87
C LEU A 164 12.56 -17.10 -9.16
N GLU A 165 11.28 -17.38 -9.40
CA GLU A 165 10.79 -18.07 -10.60
C GLU A 165 10.56 -17.14 -11.79
N ARG A 166 10.64 -15.82 -11.61
CA ARG A 166 10.46 -14.84 -12.71
C ARG A 166 11.56 -14.98 -13.74
N GLU A 167 11.21 -14.77 -15.00
CA GLU A 167 12.18 -14.73 -16.09
C GLU A 167 13.31 -13.71 -15.82
N PRO A 168 14.57 -14.06 -16.11
CA PRO A 168 15.69 -13.14 -15.95
C PRO A 168 15.45 -11.80 -16.67
N GLY A 169 15.68 -10.70 -15.99
CA GLY A 169 15.46 -9.34 -16.52
C GLY A 169 14.04 -8.79 -16.35
N THR A 170 13.14 -9.56 -15.72
CA THR A 170 11.79 -9.07 -15.41
C THR A 170 11.85 -7.83 -14.53
N GLN A 171 11.18 -6.77 -14.96
CA GLN A 171 11.05 -5.53 -14.19
C GLN A 171 9.76 -5.56 -13.34
N PRO A 172 9.79 -5.03 -12.10
CA PRO A 172 10.96 -4.49 -11.39
C PRO A 172 11.94 -5.59 -10.91
N PRO A 173 13.24 -5.28 -10.78
CA PRO A 173 14.21 -6.24 -10.29
C PRO A 173 14.03 -6.47 -8.78
N LEU A 174 14.71 -7.45 -8.21
CA LEU A 174 14.90 -7.53 -6.78
C LEU A 174 15.90 -6.45 -6.31
N CYS A 175 15.66 -5.89 -5.14
CA CYS A 175 16.61 -4.98 -4.51
C CYS A 175 17.93 -5.71 -4.22
N ARG A 176 19.01 -4.95 -4.15
CA ARG A 176 20.34 -5.51 -3.87
C ARG A 176 20.34 -6.21 -2.51
N SER A 177 21.08 -7.30 -2.43
CA SER A 177 21.18 -8.13 -1.22
C SER A 177 21.85 -7.41 -0.03
N ASP A 178 22.65 -6.36 -0.31
CA ASP A 178 23.32 -5.53 0.70
C ASP A 178 22.48 -4.32 1.15
N ALA A 179 21.33 -4.10 0.53
CA ALA A 179 20.43 -3.02 0.90
C ALA A 179 19.69 -3.36 2.20
N ASP A 180 19.82 -2.48 3.20
CA ASP A 180 19.03 -2.60 4.43
C ASP A 180 17.57 -2.20 4.17
N PRO A 181 16.60 -3.15 4.24
CA PRO A 181 15.21 -2.87 4.00
C PRO A 181 14.57 -2.01 5.09
N ASP A 182 15.17 -1.93 6.26
CA ASP A 182 14.65 -1.19 7.42
C ASP A 182 15.26 0.20 7.56
N ALA A 183 16.29 0.52 6.79
CA ALA A 183 16.83 1.87 6.72
C ALA A 183 15.82 2.83 6.07
N VAL A 184 15.36 3.84 6.82
CA VAL A 184 14.30 4.76 6.37
C VAL A 184 14.69 6.22 6.42
N ALA A 185 15.54 6.63 7.35
CA ALA A 185 15.88 8.04 7.57
C ALA A 185 16.66 8.63 6.39
N GLY A 186 15.98 9.45 5.58
CA GLY A 186 16.59 10.12 4.42
C GLY A 186 16.90 9.23 3.23
N VAL A 187 16.57 7.94 3.28
CA VAL A 187 16.83 6.97 2.20
C VAL A 187 15.89 7.23 1.02
N SER A 188 16.45 7.25 -0.17
CA SER A 188 15.65 7.34 -1.40
C SER A 188 14.96 6.02 -1.69
N MET A 189 13.75 6.08 -2.25
CA MET A 189 13.08 4.91 -2.80
C MET A 189 13.86 4.39 -4.01
N GLU A 190 13.82 3.08 -4.20
CA GLU A 190 14.35 2.40 -5.38
C GLU A 190 13.25 1.57 -6.03
N ALA A 191 13.25 1.56 -7.38
CA ALA A 191 12.27 0.78 -8.13
C ALA A 191 12.66 -0.71 -8.16
N CYS A 192 12.60 -1.37 -7.01
CA CYS A 192 12.93 -2.77 -6.85
C CYS A 192 12.00 -3.44 -5.81
N ILE A 193 11.83 -4.75 -5.92
CA ILE A 193 11.09 -5.55 -4.95
C ILE A 193 12.01 -5.93 -3.79
N THR A 194 11.58 -5.67 -2.58
CA THR A 194 12.33 -6.06 -1.37
C THR A 194 12.06 -7.54 -1.04
N PRO A 195 13.05 -8.42 -1.21
CA PRO A 195 12.87 -9.83 -0.87
C PRO A 195 12.74 -10.02 0.65
N TYR A 196 12.11 -11.12 1.06
CA TYR A 196 12.07 -11.49 2.46
C TYR A 196 13.43 -12.03 2.87
N SER A 197 13.98 -11.52 3.97
CA SER A 197 15.13 -12.13 4.62
C SER A 197 14.73 -13.48 5.20
N SER A 198 15.48 -14.50 4.86
CA SER A 198 15.44 -15.82 5.49
C SER A 198 15.73 -15.73 6.98
#